data_63e81bd611a9b33f70d76b342c031cf0
#
_entry.id   63e81bd611a9b33f70d76b342c031cf0
#
_cell.length_a   1.000
_cell.length_b   1.000
_cell.length_c   1.000
_cell.angle_alpha   90.00
_cell.angle_beta   90.00
_cell.angle_gamma   90.00
#
_symmetry.space_group_name_H-M   'P 1'
#
loop_
_entity.id
_entity.type
_entity.pdbx_description
1 polymer ?
#
loop_
_entity_poly.entity_id
_entity_poly.type
_entity_poly.pdbx_seq_one_letter_code
_entity_poly.pdbx_strand_id
1 'polypeptide(L)'
;MEQQANITANSKLEQALALLERGWSVIPVGKNKKPLIEWRHYQNERAASEEVRVWFEKYPDVNLGVVTGRISNLVVVDIDPRHGGIDELFKDIVTVKVKTGGGGQHVYFQYEEGIDNKAGIRQGIDIRGEGGYVIVPP
;
A
#
# COMPACT_ATOMS: atom_id res chain seq x y z
N MET A 1 -6.32 27.15 -11.35
CA MET A 1 -6.64 26.77 -9.99
C MET A 1 -7.51 25.55 -9.90
N GLU A 2 -8.65 25.54 -10.56
CA GLU A 2 -9.43 24.31 -10.72
C GLU A 2 -8.63 23.21 -11.40
N GLN A 3 -7.80 23.56 -12.38
CA GLN A 3 -6.94 22.63 -13.08
C GLN A 3 -5.92 21.97 -12.15
N GLN A 4 -5.40 22.68 -11.14
CA GLN A 4 -4.43 22.10 -10.22
C GLN A 4 -5.07 21.07 -9.29
N ALA A 5 -6.26 21.34 -8.78
CA ALA A 5 -7.01 20.38 -7.96
C ALA A 5 -7.39 19.14 -8.79
N ASN A 6 -7.83 19.34 -10.04
CA ASN A 6 -8.16 18.25 -10.95
C ASN A 6 -6.94 17.42 -11.33
N ILE A 7 -5.78 18.05 -11.53
CA ILE A 7 -4.54 17.36 -11.83
C ILE A 7 -4.13 16.46 -10.66
N THR A 8 -4.24 16.96 -9.41
CA THR A 8 -3.88 16.18 -8.22
C THR A 8 -4.81 14.98 -8.04
N ALA A 9 -6.13 15.17 -8.17
CA ALA A 9 -7.11 14.11 -8.08
C ALA A 9 -6.92 13.08 -9.21
N ASN A 10 -6.69 13.57 -10.43
CA ASN A 10 -6.43 12.71 -11.58
C ASN A 10 -5.12 11.93 -11.42
N SER A 11 -4.08 12.54 -10.83
CA SER A 11 -2.82 11.86 -10.59
C SER A 11 -2.96 10.66 -9.69
N LYS A 12 -3.75 10.78 -8.62
CA LYS A 12 -3.99 9.67 -7.71
C LYS A 12 -4.80 8.55 -8.38
N LEU A 13 -5.85 8.91 -9.10
CA LEU A 13 -6.63 7.94 -9.88
C LEU A 13 -5.77 7.28 -10.96
N GLU A 14 -4.98 8.06 -11.69
CA GLU A 14 -4.09 7.52 -12.72
C GLU A 14 -3.08 6.55 -12.12
N GLN A 15 -2.50 6.88 -10.98
CA GLN A 15 -1.57 5.99 -10.30
C GLN A 15 -2.26 4.70 -9.84
N ALA A 16 -3.47 4.81 -9.30
CA ALA A 16 -4.24 3.64 -8.89
C ALA A 16 -4.51 2.71 -10.08
N LEU A 17 -4.92 3.26 -11.21
CA LEU A 17 -5.16 2.48 -12.42
C LEU A 17 -3.88 1.86 -12.99
N ALA A 18 -2.76 2.58 -12.91
CA ALA A 18 -1.47 2.06 -13.36
C ALA A 18 -1.02 0.88 -12.52
N LEU A 19 -1.21 0.95 -11.20
CA LEU A 19 -0.87 -0.16 -10.30
C LEU A 19 -1.80 -1.36 -10.53
N LEU A 20 -3.07 -1.10 -10.76
CA LEU A 20 -4.03 -2.16 -11.09
C LEU A 20 -3.61 -2.89 -12.37
N GLU A 21 -3.20 -2.14 -13.39
CA GLU A 21 -2.72 -2.70 -14.65
C GLU A 21 -1.48 -3.55 -14.47
N ARG A 22 -0.61 -3.19 -13.53
CA ARG A 22 0.57 -3.99 -13.17
C ARG A 22 0.23 -5.28 -12.42
N GLY A 23 -1.02 -5.46 -12.03
CA GLY A 23 -1.47 -6.64 -11.31
C GLY A 23 -1.55 -6.49 -9.80
N TRP A 24 -1.46 -5.27 -9.28
CA TRP A 24 -1.64 -5.00 -7.85
C TRP A 24 -3.11 -4.85 -7.51
N SER A 25 -3.50 -5.36 -6.36
CA SER A 25 -4.86 -5.24 -5.82
C SER A 25 -5.01 -3.91 -5.09
N VAL A 26 -5.64 -2.95 -5.74
CA VAL A 26 -5.76 -1.56 -5.26
C VAL A 26 -7.06 -1.40 -4.47
N ILE A 27 -7.00 -0.69 -3.35
CA ILE A 27 -8.15 -0.38 -2.51
C ILE A 27 -8.08 1.08 -2.03
N PRO A 28 -9.23 1.71 -1.71
CA PRO A 28 -9.22 3.05 -1.13
C PRO A 28 -9.05 2.96 0.38
N VAL A 29 -8.12 3.75 0.92
CA VAL A 29 -7.83 3.78 2.35
C VAL A 29 -8.04 5.20 2.87
N GLY A 30 -8.70 5.33 3.99
CA GLY A 30 -8.98 6.63 4.60
C GLY A 30 -7.79 7.23 5.33
N LYS A 31 -7.95 8.46 5.79
CA LYS A 31 -6.93 9.18 6.58
C LYS A 31 -6.59 8.47 7.89
N ASN A 32 -7.53 7.72 8.42
CA ASN A 32 -7.34 6.90 9.62
C ASN A 32 -6.60 5.59 9.33
N LYS A 33 -6.11 5.41 8.11
CA LYS A 33 -5.40 4.21 7.63
C LYS A 33 -6.26 2.96 7.57
N LYS A 34 -7.58 3.12 7.57
CA LYS A 34 -8.53 2.01 7.43
C LYS A 34 -9.17 2.03 6.05
N PRO A 35 -9.41 0.85 5.44
CA PRO A 35 -10.10 0.81 4.16
C PRO A 35 -11.48 1.46 4.24
N LEU A 36 -11.87 2.14 3.17
CA LEU A 36 -13.17 2.81 3.08
C LEU A 36 -14.28 1.90 2.57
N ILE A 37 -13.94 0.68 2.20
CA ILE A 37 -14.88 -0.32 1.67
C ILE A 37 -14.59 -1.66 2.33
N GLU A 38 -15.46 -2.64 2.16
CA GLU A 38 -15.17 -4.02 2.53
C GLU A 38 -14.06 -4.52 1.61
N TRP A 39 -12.92 -4.87 2.17
CA TRP A 39 -11.71 -5.06 1.37
C TRP A 39 -11.21 -6.50 1.30
N ARG A 40 -11.68 -7.38 2.19
CA ARG A 40 -11.09 -8.70 2.34
C ARG A 40 -11.16 -9.57 1.09
N HIS A 41 -12.23 -9.43 0.30
CA HIS A 41 -12.33 -10.19 -0.94
C HIS A 41 -11.31 -9.76 -2.00
N TYR A 42 -10.75 -8.56 -1.87
CA TYR A 42 -9.70 -8.08 -2.77
C TYR A 42 -8.33 -8.73 -2.52
N GLN A 43 -8.25 -9.61 -1.52
CA GLN A 43 -7.11 -10.51 -1.34
C GLN A 43 -7.09 -11.64 -2.38
N ASN A 44 -8.24 -11.94 -2.97
CA ASN A 44 -8.41 -13.04 -3.92
C ASN A 44 -8.79 -12.58 -5.31
N GLU A 45 -9.28 -11.36 -5.45
CA GLU A 45 -9.76 -10.81 -6.71
C GLU A 45 -9.47 -9.31 -6.75
N ARG A 46 -8.81 -8.86 -7.80
CA ARG A 46 -8.55 -7.43 -7.98
C ARG A 46 -9.84 -6.71 -8.37
N ALA A 47 -9.98 -5.47 -7.93
CA ALA A 47 -11.09 -4.62 -8.30
C ALA A 47 -11.09 -4.37 -9.82
N ALA A 48 -12.27 -4.19 -10.38
CA ALA A 48 -12.40 -3.73 -11.76
C ALA A 48 -11.97 -2.26 -11.85
N SER A 49 -11.48 -1.84 -13.00
CA SER A 49 -11.04 -0.46 -13.20
C SER A 49 -12.15 0.55 -12.91
N GLU A 50 -13.39 0.20 -13.21
CA GLU A 50 -14.53 1.08 -12.93
C GLU A 50 -14.79 1.24 -11.42
N GLU A 51 -14.62 0.19 -10.63
CA GLU A 51 -14.70 0.30 -9.18
C GLU A 51 -13.64 1.26 -8.64
N VAL A 52 -12.41 1.14 -9.14
CA VAL A 52 -11.31 2.02 -8.75
C VAL A 52 -11.64 3.47 -9.10
N ARG A 53 -12.18 3.72 -10.29
CA ARG A 53 -12.58 5.07 -10.69
C ARG A 53 -13.61 5.65 -9.74
N VAL A 54 -14.65 4.88 -9.41
CA VAL A 54 -15.70 5.33 -8.50
C VAL A 54 -15.11 5.70 -7.14
N TRP A 55 -14.25 4.87 -6.58
CA TRP A 55 -13.65 5.15 -5.27
C TRP A 55 -12.82 6.43 -5.26
N PHE A 56 -11.94 6.59 -6.25
CA PHE A 56 -11.01 7.72 -6.28
C PHE A 56 -11.65 9.02 -6.75
N GLU A 57 -12.82 8.95 -7.34
CA GLU A 57 -13.65 10.13 -7.62
C GLU A 57 -14.54 10.51 -6.45
N LYS A 58 -15.10 9.51 -5.76
CA LYS A 58 -16.03 9.71 -4.64
C LYS A 58 -15.33 10.21 -3.37
N TYR A 59 -14.12 9.77 -3.11
CA TYR A 59 -13.37 10.09 -1.89
C TYR A 59 -12.16 10.95 -2.23
N PRO A 60 -12.30 12.31 -2.18
CA PRO A 60 -11.20 13.21 -2.61
C PRO A 60 -9.95 13.12 -1.76
N ASP A 61 -10.08 12.75 -0.48
CA ASP A 61 -8.95 12.64 0.45
C ASP A 61 -8.47 11.19 0.63
N VAL A 62 -8.82 10.34 -0.30
CA VAL A 62 -8.48 8.93 -0.22
C VAL A 62 -6.97 8.70 -0.36
N ASN A 63 -6.46 7.76 0.41
CA ASN A 63 -5.12 7.23 0.22
C ASN A 63 -5.18 6.01 -0.68
N LEU A 64 -4.13 5.81 -1.44
CA LEU A 64 -3.99 4.66 -2.32
C LEU A 64 -3.42 3.49 -1.53
N GLY A 65 -4.23 2.45 -1.34
CA GLY A 65 -3.83 1.23 -0.67
C GLY A 65 -3.57 0.10 -1.65
N VAL A 66 -2.69 -0.80 -1.28
CA VAL A 66 -2.40 -2.02 -2.04
C VAL A 66 -2.50 -3.21 -1.09
N VAL A 67 -3.28 -4.19 -1.47
CA VAL A 67 -3.39 -5.45 -0.73
C VAL A 67 -2.10 -6.24 -0.96
N THR A 68 -1.40 -6.56 0.12
CA THR A 68 -0.15 -7.32 0.05
C THR A 68 -0.42 -8.83 -0.09
N GLY A 69 0.63 -9.59 -0.28
CA GLY A 69 0.54 -11.03 -0.42
C GLY A 69 0.49 -11.50 -1.87
N ARG A 70 -0.06 -12.66 -2.06
CA ARG A 70 -0.08 -13.35 -3.36
C ARG A 70 -0.73 -12.53 -4.46
N ILE A 71 -1.85 -11.88 -4.17
CA ILE A 71 -2.65 -11.17 -5.18
C ILE A 71 -1.83 -10.08 -5.89
N SER A 72 -0.96 -9.39 -5.14
CA SER A 72 -0.12 -8.31 -5.68
C SER A 72 1.34 -8.73 -5.86
N ASN A 73 1.69 -9.97 -5.54
CA ASN A 73 3.07 -10.44 -5.52
C ASN A 73 3.97 -9.49 -4.72
N LEU A 74 3.51 -9.09 -3.55
CA LEU A 74 4.13 -8.02 -2.76
C LEU A 74 4.18 -8.38 -1.29
N VAL A 75 5.36 -8.23 -0.70
CA VAL A 75 5.57 -8.22 0.74
C VAL A 75 6.26 -6.91 1.08
N VAL A 76 5.78 -6.26 2.13
CA VAL A 76 6.36 -4.99 2.58
C VAL A 76 6.82 -5.16 4.03
N VAL A 77 8.07 -4.82 4.27
CA VAL A 77 8.61 -4.71 5.63
C VAL A 77 8.40 -3.26 6.07
N ASP A 78 7.64 -3.11 7.14
CA ASP A 78 7.27 -1.80 7.69
C ASP A 78 8.16 -1.53 8.90
N ILE A 79 9.03 -0.55 8.78
CA ILE A 79 10.01 -0.18 9.80
C ILE A 79 9.56 1.14 10.45
N ASP A 80 9.29 1.10 11.75
CA ASP A 80 8.88 2.27 12.53
C ASP A 80 9.96 2.61 13.56
N PRO A 81 10.79 3.63 13.32
CA PRO A 81 11.83 4.02 14.25
C PRO A 81 11.27 4.58 15.57
N ARG A 82 10.04 5.09 15.58
CA ARG A 82 9.40 5.56 16.82
C ARG A 82 9.15 4.44 17.81
N HIS A 83 9.07 3.20 17.33
CA HIS A 83 8.89 2.02 18.14
C HIS A 83 10.15 1.15 18.18
N GLY A 84 11.31 1.72 17.83
CA GLY A 84 12.60 1.04 17.91
C GLY A 84 13.01 0.27 16.67
N GLY A 85 12.28 0.42 15.56
CA GLY A 85 12.65 -0.22 14.29
C GLY A 85 13.94 0.35 13.74
N ILE A 86 14.82 -0.52 13.26
CA ILE A 86 16.13 -0.15 12.72
C ILE A 86 16.20 -0.61 11.27
N ASP A 87 16.54 0.31 10.38
CA ASP A 87 16.61 0.04 8.93
C ASP A 87 17.94 -0.59 8.50
N GLU A 88 18.92 -0.71 9.39
CA GLU A 88 20.24 -1.26 9.08
C GLU A 88 20.18 -2.68 8.51
N LEU A 89 19.19 -3.46 8.92
CA LEU A 89 19.02 -4.82 8.42
C LEU A 89 18.80 -4.87 6.90
N PHE A 90 18.31 -3.78 6.32
CA PHE A 90 17.95 -3.70 4.89
C PHE A 90 18.80 -2.69 4.12
N LYS A 91 19.80 -2.12 4.77
CA LYS A 91 20.65 -1.06 4.24
C LYS A 91 21.31 -1.43 2.92
N ASP A 92 21.82 -2.64 2.83
CA ASP A 92 22.56 -3.11 1.66
C ASP A 92 21.68 -3.86 0.65
N ILE A 93 20.38 -3.94 0.89
CA ILE A 93 19.45 -4.62 -0.01
C ILE A 93 18.98 -3.65 -1.07
N VAL A 94 19.12 -4.02 -2.33
CA VAL A 94 18.68 -3.23 -3.48
C VAL A 94 17.25 -3.60 -3.81
N THR A 95 16.31 -2.73 -3.45
CA THR A 95 14.90 -2.88 -3.74
C THR A 95 14.21 -1.53 -3.63
N VAL A 96 12.90 -1.50 -3.88
CA VAL A 96 12.10 -0.28 -3.70
C VAL A 96 11.96 0.00 -2.22
N LYS A 97 12.31 1.21 -1.81
CA LYS A 97 12.18 1.70 -0.44
C LYS A 97 11.38 2.99 -0.47
N VAL A 98 10.39 3.09 0.41
CA VAL A 98 9.48 4.23 0.46
C VAL A 98 9.50 4.80 1.88
N LYS A 99 9.68 6.11 2.00
CA LYS A 99 9.51 6.79 3.29
C LYS A 99 8.04 6.96 3.57
N THR A 100 7.62 6.62 4.79
CA THR A 100 6.22 6.76 5.19
C THR A 100 5.96 8.13 5.83
N GLY A 101 4.68 8.53 5.86
CA GLY A 101 4.27 9.81 6.43
C GLY A 101 4.61 9.98 7.91
N GLY A 102 4.74 8.87 8.65
CA GLY A 102 5.10 8.88 10.07
C GLY A 102 6.59 8.84 10.36
N GLY A 103 7.44 9.01 9.36
CA GLY A 103 8.90 8.97 9.52
C GLY A 103 9.49 7.57 9.45
N GLY A 104 8.69 6.57 9.12
CA GLY A 104 9.14 5.21 8.93
C GLY A 104 9.58 4.91 7.51
N GLN A 105 9.76 3.63 7.23
CA GLN A 105 10.17 3.16 5.91
C GLN A 105 9.44 1.87 5.56
N HIS A 106 9.04 1.75 4.30
CA HIS A 106 8.58 0.51 3.71
C HIS A 106 9.65 -0.03 2.78
N VAL A 107 9.98 -1.30 2.93
CA VAL A 107 10.91 -2.02 2.05
C VAL A 107 10.12 -3.08 1.32
N TYR A 108 10.12 -3.05 -0.01
CA TYR A 108 9.28 -3.89 -0.86
C TYR A 108 10.04 -5.13 -1.31
N PHE A 109 9.36 -6.28 -1.27
CA PHE A 109 9.87 -7.56 -1.75
C PHE A 109 8.79 -8.30 -2.53
N GLN A 110 9.21 -9.22 -3.39
CA GLN A 110 8.29 -10.14 -4.03
C GLN A 110 7.73 -11.11 -2.99
N TYR A 111 6.47 -11.52 -3.18
CA TYR A 111 5.83 -12.47 -2.30
C TYR A 111 6.42 -13.86 -2.47
N GLU A 112 6.58 -14.56 -1.37
CA GLU A 112 6.88 -15.99 -1.34
C GLU A 112 5.80 -16.71 -0.53
N GLU A 113 5.49 -17.94 -0.92
CA GLU A 113 4.48 -18.76 -0.27
C GLU A 113 4.75 -18.87 1.23
N GLY A 114 3.72 -18.64 2.04
CA GLY A 114 3.81 -18.75 3.48
C GLY A 114 4.18 -17.47 4.21
N ILE A 115 4.42 -16.37 3.51
CA ILE A 115 4.70 -15.09 4.17
C ILE A 115 3.39 -14.38 4.47
N ASP A 116 2.94 -14.51 5.72
CA ASP A 116 1.71 -13.90 6.21
C ASP A 116 1.98 -12.53 6.82
N ASN A 117 0.91 -11.74 6.94
CA ASN A 117 0.95 -10.47 7.64
C ASN A 117 1.27 -10.71 9.13
N LYS A 118 2.31 -10.06 9.64
CA LYS A 118 2.77 -10.26 11.01
C LYS A 118 3.29 -8.97 11.63
N ALA A 119 2.66 -8.55 12.72
CA ALA A 119 3.13 -7.41 13.49
C ALA A 119 4.23 -7.84 14.45
N GLY A 120 5.21 -6.95 14.69
CA GLY A 120 6.17 -7.10 15.76
C GLY A 120 7.13 -8.29 15.61
N ILE A 121 7.53 -8.64 14.40
CA ILE A 121 8.54 -9.69 14.21
C ILE A 121 9.85 -9.33 14.90
N ARG A 122 10.12 -8.03 14.99
CA ARG A 122 11.12 -7.39 15.83
C ARG A 122 10.53 -6.07 16.32
N GLN A 123 11.13 -5.47 17.33
CA GLN A 123 10.68 -4.18 17.84
C GLN A 123 10.63 -3.15 16.70
N GLY A 124 9.45 -2.58 16.49
CA GLY A 124 9.24 -1.56 15.44
C GLY A 124 9.28 -2.07 14.01
N ILE A 125 9.21 -3.38 13.81
CA ILE A 125 9.24 -3.98 12.46
C ILE A 125 8.06 -4.93 12.29
N ASP A 126 7.23 -4.65 11.29
CA ASP A 126 6.10 -5.48 10.90
C ASP A 126 6.31 -6.02 9.49
N ILE A 127 5.71 -7.18 9.20
CA ILE A 127 5.62 -7.70 7.84
C ILE A 127 4.19 -7.56 7.36
N ARG A 128 4.00 -6.92 6.21
CA ARG A 128 2.74 -6.89 5.48
C ARG A 128 2.84 -7.92 4.36
N GLY A 129 2.22 -9.06 4.56
CA GLY A 129 2.20 -10.18 3.63
C GLY A 129 0.79 -10.59 3.31
N GLU A 130 0.54 -11.90 3.21
CA GLU A 130 -0.81 -12.42 2.99
C GLU A 130 -1.72 -12.01 4.13
N GLY A 131 -2.85 -11.38 3.82
CA GLY A 131 -3.81 -10.90 4.80
C GLY A 131 -3.63 -9.44 5.21
N GLY A 132 -2.72 -8.70 4.59
CA GLY A 132 -2.46 -7.31 4.92
C GLY A 132 -2.63 -6.35 3.75
N TYR A 133 -2.42 -5.08 4.04
CA TYR A 133 -2.38 -4.02 3.02
C TYR A 133 -1.42 -2.91 3.48
N VAL A 134 -1.00 -2.09 2.54
CA VAL A 134 -0.15 -0.92 2.81
C VAL A 134 -0.68 0.29 2.05
N ILE A 135 -0.35 1.48 2.55
CA ILE A 135 -0.57 2.73 1.83
C ILE A 135 0.68 3.00 0.99
N VAL A 136 0.47 3.32 -0.28
CA VAL A 136 1.56 3.61 -1.21
C VAL A 136 1.44 5.04 -1.76
N PRO A 137 2.56 5.64 -2.25
CA PRO A 137 2.50 6.96 -2.88
C PRO A 137 1.58 6.97 -4.12
N PRO A 138 1.04 8.10 -4.47
CA PRO A 138 1.27 9.44 -3.94
C PRO A 138 0.59 9.75 -2.63
#